data_063dfe5b079eb090540200fdf95b2d01
#
_entry.id   063dfe5b079eb090540200fdf95b2d01
#
_cell.length_a   1.000
_cell.length_b   1.000
_cell.length_c   1.000
_cell.angle_alpha   90.00
_cell.angle_beta   90.00
_cell.angle_gamma   90.00
#
_symmetry.space_group_name_H-M   'P 1'
#
loop_
_entity.id
_entity.type
_entity.pdbx_description
1 polymer ?
#
loop_
_entity_poly.entity_id
_entity_poly.type
_entity_poly.pdbx_seq_one_letter_code
_entity_poly.pdbx_strand_id
1 'polypeptide(L)'
;SHQIKTPMTVSKLLLEKPDETTNTKLKMQLIYIEQYINMAMNYLKVIDHSTDMDITHVNLDAIIKNLLKKYSLLFIHNRISLEYQSNVTFVVSDSRWLTILIEQILSNALKYTENGKISIQYLEDKHALEIKDTGIGIRSEDIPKIFDRGYSGFNGRMNEKSSGLGLYLAKKISEKLNIQIEVESKLSKGSIFRLVFPNNLTKM
;
A
#
# COMPACT_ATOMS: atom_id res chain seq x y z
N SER A 1 18.87 2.86 0.74
CA SER A 1 18.82 4.00 -0.06
C SER A 1 19.03 3.81 -1.55
N HIS A 2 19.21 2.58 -2.07
CA HIS A 2 19.17 2.29 -3.50
C HIS A 2 17.83 2.68 -4.15
N GLN A 3 16.75 2.60 -3.44
CA GLN A 3 15.39 2.80 -3.92
C GLN A 3 15.04 4.23 -4.29
N ILE A 4 15.70 5.22 -3.70
CA ILE A 4 15.59 6.62 -4.15
C ILE A 4 16.56 6.87 -5.31
N LYS A 5 17.75 6.24 -5.29
CA LYS A 5 18.73 6.41 -6.35
C LYS A 5 18.23 5.91 -7.71
N THR A 6 17.56 4.76 -7.74
CA THR A 6 17.03 4.18 -8.99
C THR A 6 16.08 5.14 -9.72
N PRO A 7 14.97 5.63 -9.13
CA PRO A 7 14.09 6.58 -9.83
C PRO A 7 14.77 7.90 -10.16
N MET A 8 15.73 8.38 -9.35
CA MET A 8 16.52 9.55 -9.68
C MET A 8 17.40 9.33 -10.92
N THR A 9 18.04 8.17 -11.04
CA THR A 9 18.86 7.82 -12.22
C THR A 9 17.98 7.70 -13.46
N VAL A 10 16.84 7.03 -13.35
CA VAL A 10 15.85 6.92 -14.45
C VAL A 10 15.39 8.32 -14.89
N SER A 11 15.11 9.22 -13.94
CA SER A 11 14.71 10.60 -14.26
C SER A 11 15.79 11.35 -15.04
N LYS A 12 17.06 11.21 -14.67
CA LYS A 12 18.19 11.83 -15.39
C LYS A 12 18.29 11.31 -16.83
N LEU A 13 18.22 9.98 -17.02
CA LEU A 13 18.27 9.35 -18.35
C LEU A 13 17.10 9.80 -19.25
N LEU A 14 15.89 9.95 -18.68
CA LEU A 14 14.73 10.44 -19.41
C LEU A 14 14.91 11.90 -19.90
N LEU A 15 15.65 12.71 -19.14
CA LEU A 15 15.93 14.10 -19.50
C LEU A 15 17.05 14.21 -20.56
N GLU A 16 17.95 13.23 -20.67
CA GLU A 16 19.00 13.22 -21.69
C GLU A 16 18.46 12.97 -23.11
N LYS A 17 17.38 12.19 -23.22
CA LYS A 17 16.72 11.88 -24.51
C LYS A 17 15.20 11.97 -24.33
N PRO A 18 14.64 13.20 -24.28
CA PRO A 18 13.22 13.38 -24.06
C PRO A 18 12.38 12.95 -25.25
N ASP A 19 11.24 12.32 -24.98
CA ASP A 19 10.19 11.96 -25.92
C ASP A 19 8.84 12.51 -25.45
N GLU A 20 7.77 12.30 -26.22
CA GLU A 20 6.40 12.74 -25.87
C GLU A 20 5.90 12.16 -24.54
N THR A 21 6.45 11.04 -24.10
CA THR A 21 6.06 10.35 -22.85
C THR A 21 6.91 10.74 -21.64
N THR A 22 7.97 11.53 -21.84
CA THR A 22 8.95 11.89 -20.81
C THR A 22 8.31 12.52 -19.58
N ASN A 23 7.40 13.48 -19.77
CA ASN A 23 6.71 14.13 -18.65
C ASN A 23 5.90 13.15 -17.79
N THR A 24 5.20 12.20 -18.42
CA THR A 24 4.44 11.18 -17.71
C THR A 24 5.36 10.23 -16.93
N LYS A 25 6.43 9.78 -17.57
CA LYS A 25 7.44 8.92 -16.95
C LYS A 25 8.13 9.61 -15.77
N LEU A 26 8.46 10.90 -15.89
CA LEU A 26 9.04 11.70 -14.79
C LEU A 26 8.08 11.84 -13.62
N LYS A 27 6.79 12.12 -13.87
CA LYS A 27 5.77 12.17 -12.80
C LYS A 27 5.71 10.85 -12.04
N MET A 28 5.81 9.71 -12.72
CA MET A 28 5.84 8.40 -12.08
C MET A 28 7.08 8.20 -11.19
N GLN A 29 8.27 8.62 -11.67
CA GLN A 29 9.48 8.55 -10.85
C GLN A 29 9.36 9.42 -9.58
N LEU A 30 8.74 10.60 -9.69
CA LEU A 30 8.47 11.46 -8.53
C LEU A 30 7.51 10.79 -7.53
N ILE A 31 6.46 10.09 -8.00
CA ILE A 31 5.56 9.32 -7.13
C ILE A 31 6.36 8.27 -6.35
N TYR A 32 7.26 7.52 -6.99
CA TYR A 32 8.09 6.52 -6.32
C TYR A 32 9.04 7.16 -5.29
N ILE A 33 9.69 8.27 -5.63
CA ILE A 33 10.57 8.99 -4.69
C ILE A 33 9.77 9.44 -3.46
N GLU A 34 8.60 10.05 -3.68
CA GLU A 34 7.70 10.48 -2.59
C GLU A 34 7.26 9.31 -1.70
N GLN A 35 6.88 8.19 -2.29
CA GLN A 35 6.54 6.98 -1.54
C GLN A 35 7.68 6.52 -0.62
N TYR A 36 8.91 6.49 -1.13
CA TYR A 36 10.07 6.05 -0.33
C TYR A 36 10.43 7.02 0.78
N ILE A 37 10.34 8.33 0.52
CA ILE A 37 10.58 9.36 1.55
C ILE A 37 9.51 9.25 2.63
N ASN A 38 8.22 9.20 2.27
CA ASN A 38 7.11 9.11 3.21
C ASN A 38 7.18 7.81 4.03
N MET A 39 7.52 6.69 3.40
CA MET A 39 7.72 5.42 4.10
C MET A 39 8.85 5.52 5.14
N ALA A 40 9.98 6.13 4.79
CA ALA A 40 11.10 6.30 5.72
C ALA A 40 10.74 7.23 6.89
N MET A 41 10.07 8.34 6.61
CA MET A 41 9.61 9.28 7.64
C MET A 41 8.57 8.67 8.57
N ASN A 42 7.61 7.93 8.01
CA ASN A 42 6.58 7.24 8.81
C ASN A 42 7.18 6.10 9.65
N TYR A 43 8.18 5.40 9.11
CA TYR A 43 8.92 4.39 9.87
C TYR A 43 9.57 5.00 11.13
N LEU A 44 10.23 6.15 11.00
CA LEU A 44 10.82 6.86 12.15
C LEU A 44 9.76 7.25 13.17
N LYS A 45 8.61 7.79 12.72
CA LYS A 45 7.49 8.18 13.60
C LYS A 45 6.85 6.99 14.34
N VAL A 46 6.80 5.81 13.70
CA VAL A 46 6.23 4.60 14.33
C VAL A 46 7.15 4.07 15.44
N ILE A 47 8.47 4.17 15.25
CA ILE A 47 9.46 3.73 16.25
C ILE A 47 9.53 4.72 17.41
N ASP A 48 9.44 6.01 17.12
CA ASP A 48 9.38 7.06 18.13
C ASP A 48 7.96 7.09 18.73
N HIS A 49 7.74 6.35 19.81
CA HIS A 49 6.46 6.14 20.49
C HIS A 49 5.76 7.42 20.96
N SER A 50 6.29 8.61 20.65
CA SER A 50 5.83 9.93 21.10
C SER A 50 4.60 10.48 20.37
N THR A 51 4.07 9.79 19.36
CA THR A 51 2.96 10.33 18.55
C THR A 51 1.62 9.94 19.16
N ASP A 52 0.92 10.91 19.74
CA ASP A 52 -0.48 10.75 20.17
C ASP A 52 -1.37 10.37 19.00
N MET A 53 -2.34 9.49 19.26
CA MET A 53 -3.35 9.11 18.29
C MET A 53 -4.60 9.96 18.46
N ASP A 54 -5.14 10.43 17.34
CA ASP A 54 -6.42 11.12 17.26
C ASP A 54 -7.51 10.15 16.78
N ILE A 55 -8.14 9.46 17.74
CA ILE A 55 -9.15 8.44 17.42
C ILE A 55 -10.50 9.11 17.19
N THR A 56 -10.98 9.04 15.96
CA THR A 56 -12.21 9.66 15.49
C THR A 56 -13.01 8.74 14.58
N HIS A 57 -14.21 9.18 14.16
CA HIS A 57 -14.94 8.52 13.07
C HIS A 57 -14.32 8.89 11.73
N VAL A 58 -13.68 7.94 11.09
CA VAL A 58 -12.95 8.12 9.84
C VAL A 58 -13.75 7.59 8.67
N ASN A 59 -13.95 8.42 7.64
CA ASN A 59 -14.58 8.03 6.40
C ASN A 59 -13.59 7.26 5.50
N LEU A 60 -13.75 5.94 5.39
CA LEU A 60 -12.91 5.08 4.55
C LEU A 60 -12.98 5.43 3.08
N ASP A 61 -14.17 5.75 2.57
CA ASP A 61 -14.39 6.11 1.16
C ASP A 61 -13.55 7.34 0.76
N ALA A 62 -13.48 8.34 1.64
CA ALA A 62 -12.66 9.53 1.40
C ALA A 62 -11.16 9.20 1.34
N ILE A 63 -10.65 8.34 2.23
CA ILE A 63 -9.25 7.89 2.21
C ILE A 63 -8.95 7.15 0.91
N ILE A 64 -9.79 6.16 0.56
CA ILE A 64 -9.60 5.33 -0.64
C ILE A 64 -9.61 6.20 -1.89
N LYS A 65 -10.59 7.09 -2.06
CA LYS A 65 -10.65 7.99 -3.22
C LYS A 65 -9.42 8.88 -3.36
N ASN A 66 -8.90 9.41 -2.25
CA ASN A 66 -7.69 10.23 -2.27
C ASN A 66 -6.46 9.40 -2.71
N LEU A 67 -6.31 8.18 -2.22
CA LEU A 67 -5.23 7.28 -2.61
C LEU A 67 -5.36 6.84 -4.08
N LEU A 68 -6.57 6.51 -4.55
CA LEU A 68 -6.82 6.17 -5.95
C LEU A 68 -6.49 7.34 -6.89
N LYS A 69 -6.84 8.56 -6.52
CA LYS A 69 -6.46 9.78 -7.25
C LYS A 69 -4.95 9.96 -7.29
N LYS A 70 -4.28 9.81 -6.14
CA LYS A 70 -2.81 9.92 -6.01
C LYS A 70 -2.09 8.94 -6.95
N TYR A 71 -2.58 7.70 -7.05
CA TYR A 71 -1.94 6.63 -7.81
C TYR A 71 -2.51 6.38 -9.21
N SER A 72 -3.40 7.23 -9.69
CA SER A 72 -4.09 7.05 -10.98
C SER A 72 -3.14 6.81 -12.16
N LEU A 73 -2.00 7.52 -12.21
CA LEU A 73 -0.97 7.32 -13.24
C LEU A 73 -0.36 5.93 -13.21
N LEU A 74 -0.19 5.33 -12.01
CA LEU A 74 0.35 3.97 -11.88
C LEU A 74 -0.66 2.92 -12.34
N PHE A 75 -1.96 3.11 -12.08
CA PHE A 75 -3.00 2.25 -12.62
C PHE A 75 -2.98 2.22 -14.14
N ILE A 76 -2.90 3.40 -14.77
CA ILE A 76 -2.87 3.54 -16.22
C ILE A 76 -1.59 2.92 -16.80
N HIS A 77 -0.43 3.24 -16.24
CA HIS A 77 0.85 2.76 -16.75
C HIS A 77 0.98 1.25 -16.66
N ASN A 78 0.61 0.66 -15.53
CA ASN A 78 0.66 -0.78 -15.31
C ASN A 78 -0.53 -1.53 -15.93
N ARG A 79 -1.43 -0.81 -16.65
CA ARG A 79 -2.64 -1.37 -17.27
C ARG A 79 -3.49 -2.17 -16.28
N ILE A 80 -3.69 -1.60 -15.10
CA ILE A 80 -4.47 -2.21 -14.03
C ILE A 80 -5.89 -1.68 -14.10
N SER A 81 -6.87 -2.58 -14.22
CA SER A 81 -8.27 -2.23 -14.06
C SER A 81 -8.61 -2.12 -12.57
N LEU A 82 -9.38 -1.11 -12.23
CA LEU A 82 -9.83 -0.86 -10.86
C LEU A 82 -11.31 -1.26 -10.73
N GLU A 83 -11.61 -2.10 -9.74
CA GLU A 83 -12.98 -2.34 -9.28
C GLU A 83 -13.13 -1.72 -7.89
N TYR A 84 -13.81 -0.61 -7.83
CA TYR A 84 -14.15 0.07 -6.58
C TYR A 84 -15.55 0.66 -6.67
N GLN A 85 -16.42 0.18 -5.80
CA GLN A 85 -17.74 0.77 -5.61
C GLN A 85 -17.70 1.66 -4.38
N SER A 86 -17.86 2.96 -4.60
CA SER A 86 -17.91 3.94 -3.52
C SER A 86 -19.06 3.62 -2.56
N ASN A 87 -18.74 3.44 -1.29
CA ASN A 87 -19.70 3.27 -0.21
C ASN A 87 -19.20 4.06 1.00
N VAL A 88 -20.04 4.97 1.50
CA VAL A 88 -19.69 5.79 2.67
C VAL A 88 -19.70 4.91 3.92
N THR A 89 -18.53 4.47 4.32
CA THR A 89 -18.32 3.64 5.50
C THR A 89 -17.45 4.38 6.50
N PHE A 90 -17.87 4.43 7.75
CA PHE A 90 -17.11 5.02 8.85
C PHE A 90 -16.56 3.93 9.77
N VAL A 91 -15.30 4.11 10.17
CA VAL A 91 -14.64 3.29 11.18
C VAL A 91 -14.05 4.17 12.27
N VAL A 92 -13.90 3.64 13.47
CA VAL A 92 -13.24 4.36 14.57
C VAL A 92 -11.74 4.09 14.49
N SER A 93 -10.95 5.14 14.21
CA SER A 93 -9.50 5.01 14.01
C SER A 93 -8.83 6.38 14.03
N ASP A 94 -7.50 6.41 13.87
CA ASP A 94 -6.74 7.61 13.53
C ASP A 94 -6.64 7.73 12.00
N SER A 95 -7.18 8.82 11.45
CA SER A 95 -7.25 9.02 9.98
C SER A 95 -5.87 9.02 9.32
N ARG A 96 -4.85 9.61 9.95
CA ARG A 96 -3.49 9.69 9.43
C ARG A 96 -2.84 8.31 9.37
N TRP A 97 -2.85 7.57 10.47
CA TRP A 97 -2.25 6.25 10.56
C TRP A 97 -2.99 5.23 9.69
N LEU A 98 -4.32 5.31 9.64
CA LEU A 98 -5.13 4.45 8.77
C LEU A 98 -4.84 4.71 7.29
N THR A 99 -4.69 5.98 6.89
CA THR A 99 -4.30 6.33 5.52
C THR A 99 -2.97 5.69 5.15
N ILE A 100 -1.95 5.77 6.02
CA ILE A 100 -0.63 5.17 5.78
C ILE A 100 -0.75 3.64 5.67
N LEU A 101 -1.53 3.01 6.55
CA LEU A 101 -1.75 1.56 6.52
C LEU A 101 -2.35 1.10 5.19
N ILE A 102 -3.45 1.73 4.76
CA ILE A 102 -4.13 1.42 3.50
C ILE A 102 -3.19 1.68 2.32
N GLU A 103 -2.44 2.78 2.36
CA GLU A 103 -1.47 3.14 1.33
C GLU A 103 -0.39 2.08 1.14
N GLN A 104 0.15 1.49 2.23
CA GLN A 104 1.16 0.42 2.11
C GLN A 104 0.61 -0.81 1.41
N ILE A 105 -0.61 -1.22 1.72
CA ILE A 105 -1.26 -2.39 1.08
C ILE A 105 -1.56 -2.09 -0.39
N LEU A 106 -2.16 -0.92 -0.70
CA LEU A 106 -2.47 -0.52 -2.08
C LEU A 106 -1.21 -0.37 -2.93
N SER A 107 -0.16 0.23 -2.38
CA SER A 107 1.13 0.40 -3.06
C SER A 107 1.77 -0.95 -3.40
N ASN A 108 1.64 -1.95 -2.52
CA ASN A 108 2.08 -3.31 -2.82
C ASN A 108 1.24 -3.94 -3.94
N ALA A 109 -0.08 -3.83 -3.91
CA ALA A 109 -0.94 -4.33 -4.97
C ALA A 109 -0.55 -3.73 -6.34
N LEU A 110 -0.35 -2.40 -6.41
CA LEU A 110 0.09 -1.70 -7.62
C LEU A 110 1.47 -2.13 -8.12
N LYS A 111 2.39 -2.40 -7.20
CA LYS A 111 3.77 -2.77 -7.51
C LYS A 111 3.90 -4.17 -8.10
N TYR A 112 3.06 -5.09 -7.64
CA TYR A 112 3.16 -6.51 -8.00
C TYR A 112 2.08 -6.96 -8.99
N THR A 113 1.27 -6.02 -9.50
CA THR A 113 0.28 -6.28 -10.54
C THR A 113 0.67 -5.54 -11.82
N GLU A 114 0.73 -6.28 -12.92
CA GLU A 114 0.88 -5.75 -14.28
C GLU A 114 -0.17 -6.40 -15.18
N ASN A 115 -0.83 -5.59 -16.05
CA ASN A 115 -1.89 -6.07 -16.95
C ASN A 115 -2.96 -6.90 -16.22
N GLY A 116 -3.43 -6.39 -15.07
CA GLY A 116 -4.32 -7.12 -14.18
C GLY A 116 -5.42 -6.25 -13.59
N LYS A 117 -5.87 -6.65 -12.40
CA LYS A 117 -6.98 -6.00 -11.70
C LYS A 117 -6.68 -5.81 -10.23
N ILE A 118 -7.11 -4.69 -9.68
CA ILE A 118 -7.20 -4.44 -8.24
C ILE A 118 -8.65 -4.16 -7.90
N SER A 119 -9.20 -4.88 -6.93
CA SER A 119 -10.52 -4.64 -6.37
C SER A 119 -10.42 -4.21 -4.90
N ILE A 120 -11.24 -3.23 -4.53
CA ILE A 120 -11.30 -2.69 -3.17
C ILE A 120 -12.76 -2.68 -2.75
N GLN A 121 -13.07 -3.32 -1.61
CA GLN A 121 -14.42 -3.37 -1.09
C GLN A 121 -14.42 -3.42 0.45
N TYR A 122 -15.49 -2.92 1.05
CA TYR A 122 -15.75 -3.10 2.47
C TYR A 122 -16.70 -4.27 2.66
N LEU A 123 -16.31 -5.22 3.50
CA LEU A 123 -17.06 -6.42 3.85
C LEU A 123 -17.77 -6.17 5.19
N GLU A 124 -19.06 -5.88 5.15
CA GLU A 124 -19.87 -5.57 6.33
C GLU A 124 -19.91 -6.74 7.33
N ASP A 125 -20.07 -7.96 6.83
CA ASP A 125 -20.13 -9.20 7.63
C ASP A 125 -18.84 -9.49 8.41
N LYS A 126 -17.70 -9.05 7.87
CA LYS A 126 -16.38 -9.22 8.48
C LYS A 126 -15.84 -7.96 9.14
N HIS A 127 -16.54 -6.85 8.99
CA HIS A 127 -16.07 -5.53 9.42
C HIS A 127 -14.67 -5.23 8.91
N ALA A 128 -14.43 -5.46 7.63
CA ALA A 128 -13.09 -5.46 7.03
C ALA A 128 -13.03 -4.71 5.70
N LEU A 129 -11.95 -3.96 5.49
CA LEU A 129 -11.57 -3.45 4.18
C LEU A 129 -10.73 -4.50 3.48
N GLU A 130 -11.21 -5.01 2.34
CA GLU A 130 -10.50 -5.95 1.49
C GLU A 130 -9.88 -5.23 0.29
N ILE A 131 -8.59 -5.49 0.06
CA ILE A 131 -7.85 -5.10 -1.14
C ILE A 131 -7.33 -6.38 -1.78
N LYS A 132 -7.80 -6.65 -2.99
CA LYS A 132 -7.43 -7.84 -3.76
C LYS A 132 -6.75 -7.43 -5.05
N ASP A 133 -5.66 -8.09 -5.38
CA ASP A 133 -4.92 -7.95 -6.63
C ASP A 133 -4.87 -9.28 -7.42
N THR A 134 -4.65 -9.19 -8.72
CA THR A 134 -4.40 -10.34 -9.59
C THR A 134 -2.93 -10.43 -10.02
N GLY A 135 -2.03 -9.95 -9.17
CA GLY A 135 -0.60 -9.90 -9.45
C GLY A 135 0.11 -11.24 -9.30
N ILE A 136 1.40 -11.17 -9.12
CA ILE A 136 2.27 -12.37 -9.07
C ILE A 136 2.00 -13.29 -7.87
N GLY A 137 1.30 -12.81 -6.84
CA GLY A 137 1.05 -13.55 -5.61
C GLY A 137 2.30 -13.76 -4.75
N ILE A 138 2.11 -14.42 -3.63
CA ILE A 138 3.12 -14.69 -2.61
C ILE A 138 3.23 -16.21 -2.43
N ARG A 139 4.45 -16.72 -2.31
CA ARG A 139 4.67 -18.13 -1.99
C ARG A 139 4.18 -18.42 -0.57
N SER A 140 3.60 -19.60 -0.36
CA SER A 140 3.10 -20.02 0.96
C SER A 140 4.18 -19.98 2.06
N GLU A 141 5.41 -20.32 1.70
CA GLU A 141 6.57 -20.28 2.60
C GLU A 141 7.00 -18.86 3.00
N ASP A 142 6.64 -17.86 2.17
CA ASP A 142 6.96 -16.43 2.40
C ASP A 142 5.87 -15.75 3.27
N ILE A 143 4.61 -16.19 3.21
CA ILE A 143 3.49 -15.55 3.90
C ILE A 143 3.78 -15.27 5.40
N PRO A 144 4.34 -16.19 6.18
CA PRO A 144 4.63 -15.92 7.59
C PRO A 144 5.68 -14.82 7.82
N LYS A 145 6.49 -14.51 6.79
CA LYS A 145 7.66 -13.62 6.88
C LYS A 145 7.46 -12.27 6.21
N ILE A 146 6.36 -12.07 5.44
CA ILE A 146 6.17 -10.84 4.65
C ILE A 146 6.11 -9.58 5.51
N PHE A 147 5.81 -9.71 6.80
CA PHE A 147 5.77 -8.62 7.76
C PHE A 147 7.09 -8.42 8.52
N ASP A 148 8.10 -9.27 8.30
CA ASP A 148 9.41 -9.13 8.94
C ASP A 148 10.17 -7.93 8.37
N ARG A 149 10.93 -7.26 9.24
CA ARG A 149 11.70 -6.08 8.85
C ARG A 149 12.75 -6.43 7.80
N GLY A 150 12.69 -5.73 6.65
CA GLY A 150 13.65 -5.91 5.56
C GLY A 150 13.39 -7.17 4.73
N TYR A 151 12.31 -7.91 4.99
CA TYR A 151 11.96 -9.07 4.18
C TYR A 151 11.38 -8.64 2.83
N SER A 152 11.96 -9.13 1.75
CA SER A 152 11.55 -8.78 0.39
C SER A 152 11.08 -9.97 -0.46
N GLY A 153 10.96 -11.15 0.15
CA GLY A 153 10.52 -12.36 -0.53
C GLY A 153 11.40 -12.75 -1.74
N PHE A 154 11.06 -13.85 -2.39
CA PHE A 154 11.76 -14.29 -3.60
C PHE A 154 11.62 -13.27 -4.75
N ASN A 155 10.42 -12.76 -4.96
CA ASN A 155 10.11 -11.83 -6.05
C ASN A 155 10.70 -10.42 -5.83
N GLY A 156 10.83 -9.99 -4.58
CA GLY A 156 11.44 -8.69 -4.25
C GLY A 156 12.96 -8.68 -4.42
N ARG A 157 13.63 -9.81 -4.21
CA ARG A 157 15.08 -9.96 -4.43
C ARG A 157 15.44 -9.98 -5.91
N MET A 158 14.62 -10.62 -6.74
CA MET A 158 14.86 -10.69 -8.18
C MET A 158 14.69 -9.35 -8.90
N ASN A 159 13.82 -8.47 -8.39
CA ASN A 159 13.47 -7.22 -9.08
C ASN A 159 14.07 -5.96 -8.45
N GLU A 160 14.88 -6.05 -7.39
CA GLU A 160 15.44 -4.91 -6.62
C GLU A 160 14.40 -3.83 -6.19
N LYS A 161 13.11 -4.14 -6.34
CA LYS A 161 12.01 -3.17 -6.21
C LYS A 161 11.50 -3.00 -4.78
N SER A 162 12.01 -3.74 -3.78
CA SER A 162 11.42 -3.68 -2.44
C SER A 162 12.41 -3.44 -1.30
N SER A 163 12.07 -2.53 -0.38
CA SER A 163 12.84 -2.27 0.84
C SER A 163 12.60 -3.29 1.94
N GLY A 164 11.52 -4.07 1.81
CA GLY A 164 11.02 -4.89 2.90
C GLY A 164 10.51 -4.09 4.11
N LEU A 165 10.29 -2.78 3.95
CA LEU A 165 9.82 -1.91 5.04
C LEU A 165 8.33 -1.61 4.97
N GLY A 166 7.69 -1.69 3.79
CA GLY A 166 6.29 -1.30 3.61
C GLY A 166 5.32 -2.16 4.42
N LEU A 167 5.36 -3.49 4.27
CA LEU A 167 4.50 -4.40 5.03
C LEU A 167 4.89 -4.46 6.52
N TYR A 168 6.18 -4.35 6.85
CA TYR A 168 6.59 -4.19 8.23
C TYR A 168 5.97 -2.94 8.89
N LEU A 169 6.01 -1.80 8.19
CA LEU A 169 5.37 -0.57 8.64
C LEU A 169 3.84 -0.76 8.77
N ALA A 170 3.21 -1.39 7.79
CA ALA A 170 1.78 -1.71 7.83
C ALA A 170 1.44 -2.53 9.08
N LYS A 171 2.24 -3.56 9.41
CA LYS A 171 2.05 -4.38 10.60
C LYS A 171 2.18 -3.56 11.88
N LYS A 172 3.21 -2.71 11.99
CA LYS A 172 3.40 -1.85 13.17
C LYS A 172 2.25 -0.86 13.37
N ILE A 173 1.75 -0.28 12.27
CA ILE A 173 0.59 0.62 12.34
C ILE A 173 -0.68 -0.15 12.71
N SER A 174 -0.89 -1.33 12.13
CA SER A 174 -2.08 -2.15 12.42
C SER A 174 -2.13 -2.57 13.89
N GLU A 175 -0.98 -2.93 14.48
CA GLU A 175 -0.86 -3.21 15.91
C GLU A 175 -1.23 -1.97 16.76
N LYS A 176 -0.74 -0.80 16.36
CA LYS A 176 -1.03 0.47 17.05
C LYS A 176 -2.52 0.85 16.97
N LEU A 177 -3.17 0.58 15.84
CA LEU A 177 -4.60 0.86 15.61
C LEU A 177 -5.54 -0.27 16.08
N ASN A 178 -5.00 -1.36 16.60
CA ASN A 178 -5.76 -2.57 16.94
C ASN A 178 -6.55 -3.14 15.74
N ILE A 179 -5.96 -3.04 14.52
CA ILE A 179 -6.51 -3.58 13.28
C ILE A 179 -5.78 -4.88 12.97
N GLN A 180 -6.51 -5.97 12.71
CA GLN A 180 -5.91 -7.23 12.30
C GLN A 180 -5.68 -7.23 10.78
N ILE A 181 -4.49 -7.66 10.33
CA ILE A 181 -4.22 -7.88 8.90
C ILE A 181 -4.32 -9.37 8.61
N GLU A 182 -5.24 -9.74 7.73
CA GLU A 182 -5.35 -11.08 7.18
C GLU A 182 -4.80 -11.10 5.76
N VAL A 183 -4.13 -12.19 5.39
CA VAL A 183 -3.52 -12.36 4.06
C VAL A 183 -3.86 -13.72 3.50
N GLU A 184 -4.41 -13.73 2.30
CA GLU A 184 -4.56 -14.90 1.46
C GLU A 184 -3.83 -14.64 0.14
N SER A 185 -2.96 -15.55 -0.27
CA SER A 185 -2.25 -15.40 -1.53
C SER A 185 -1.87 -16.74 -2.13
N LYS A 186 -1.82 -16.77 -3.45
CA LYS A 186 -1.33 -17.91 -4.20
C LYS A 186 -0.47 -17.42 -5.35
N LEU A 187 0.69 -18.03 -5.52
CA LEU A 187 1.62 -17.70 -6.60
C LEU A 187 0.90 -17.70 -7.96
N SER A 188 1.14 -16.67 -8.76
CA SER A 188 0.50 -16.43 -10.07
C SER A 188 -1.02 -16.26 -10.05
N LYS A 189 -1.62 -16.05 -8.88
CA LYS A 189 -3.08 -15.81 -8.73
C LYS A 189 -3.41 -14.49 -8.06
N GLY A 190 -2.39 -13.82 -7.50
CA GLY A 190 -2.55 -12.58 -6.76
C GLY A 190 -2.69 -12.75 -5.27
N SER A 191 -3.03 -11.68 -4.59
CA SER A 191 -3.14 -11.63 -3.13
C SER A 191 -4.42 -10.93 -2.70
N ILE A 192 -4.87 -11.26 -1.51
CA ILE A 192 -5.97 -10.61 -0.81
C ILE A 192 -5.44 -10.17 0.56
N PHE A 193 -5.52 -8.88 0.83
CA PHE A 193 -5.25 -8.31 2.14
C PHE A 193 -6.56 -7.80 2.73
N ARG A 194 -6.88 -8.19 3.97
CA ARG A 194 -8.02 -7.67 4.71
C ARG A 194 -7.55 -6.94 5.95
N LEU A 195 -8.04 -5.74 6.12
CA LEU A 195 -7.88 -4.93 7.33
C LEU A 195 -9.15 -5.08 8.15
N VAL A 196 -9.12 -5.95 9.16
CA VAL A 196 -10.27 -6.23 10.03
C VAL A 196 -10.27 -5.23 11.18
N PHE A 197 -11.31 -4.41 11.22
CA PHE A 197 -11.46 -3.38 12.25
C PHE A 197 -12.01 -3.97 13.54
N PRO A 198 -11.62 -3.43 14.71
CA PRO A 198 -12.19 -3.88 15.97
C PRO A 198 -13.70 -3.60 16.01
N ASN A 199 -14.46 -4.54 16.52
CA ASN A 199 -15.88 -4.33 16.81
C ASN A 199 -15.98 -3.36 18.00
N ASN A 200 -16.08 -2.07 17.73
CA ASN A 200 -16.32 -1.08 18.75
C ASN A 200 -17.80 -1.12 19.22
N LEU A 201 -18.22 -2.24 19.75
CA LEU A 201 -19.37 -2.37 20.64
C LEU A 201 -18.91 -2.13 22.09
N THR A 202 -18.10 -1.11 22.31
CA THR A 202 -17.94 -0.64 23.70
C THR A 202 -19.01 0.39 23.92
N LYS A 203 -20.09 -0.09 24.59
CA LYS A 203 -21.13 0.75 25.21
C LYS A 203 -20.47 1.94 25.90
N MET A 204 -20.91 3.14 25.53
CA MET A 204 -20.93 4.23 26.49
C MET A 204 -21.87 3.87 27.63
#